data_e7f0efa24cd2b71cfe692ac6bb122761
#
_entry.id   e7f0efa24cd2b71cfe692ac6bb122761
#
_cell.length_a   1.000
_cell.length_b   1.000
_cell.length_c   1.000
_cell.angle_alpha   90.00
_cell.angle_beta   90.00
_cell.angle_gamma   90.00
#
_symmetry.space_group_name_H-M   'P 1'
#
loop_
_entity.id
_entity.type
_entity.pdbx_description
1 polymer ?
#
loop_
_entity_poly.entity_id
_entity_poly.type
_entity_poly.pdbx_seq_one_letter_code
_entity_poly.pdbx_strand_id
1 'polypeptide(L)'
;HLDLRVINALKGRVGRVVTALGVGAHLERWGCPSDLITEMEWWESVSPLPGVDITFTPSLHFSGRSLKRNQTLWGGFMLDVKGWRGYFSGDGGIGPHFPDVAKRFPNIQFAALEDGQYNVDWADIHLMPDDWGQAARTIKAAYTMPCHNAKYDLSVHRWIDPLNAAFDEAKKNDVRLVLPRIGERLALADLSGHEGKWWPENP
;
A
#
# COMPACT_ATOMS: atom_id res chain seq x y z
N HIS A 1 -3.67 3.20 7.45
CA HIS A 1 -4.34 3.72 8.65
C HIS A 1 -5.04 2.60 9.42
N LEU A 2 -4.82 2.53 10.72
CA LEU A 2 -5.45 1.56 11.60
C LEU A 2 -6.80 2.10 12.10
N ASP A 3 -7.90 1.52 11.67
CA ASP A 3 -9.27 1.97 12.00
C ASP A 3 -9.95 1.01 13.00
N LEU A 4 -10.37 1.57 14.15
CA LEU A 4 -11.04 0.80 15.22
C LEU A 4 -12.34 0.13 14.75
N ARG A 5 -13.13 0.79 13.89
CA ARG A 5 -14.41 0.25 13.41
C ARG A 5 -14.17 -0.97 12.52
N VAL A 6 -13.14 -0.89 11.65
CA VAL A 6 -12.74 -2.01 10.80
C VAL A 6 -12.26 -3.18 11.64
N ILE A 7 -11.38 -2.94 12.63
CA ILE A 7 -10.90 -3.99 13.53
C ILE A 7 -12.06 -4.63 14.29
N ASN A 8 -12.99 -3.84 14.81
CA ASN A 8 -14.17 -4.37 15.51
C ASN A 8 -15.08 -5.21 14.59
N ALA A 9 -15.22 -4.85 13.32
CA ALA A 9 -15.98 -5.63 12.35
C ALA A 9 -15.30 -6.95 11.94
N LEU A 10 -13.96 -6.99 12.03
CA LEU A 10 -13.16 -8.16 11.67
C LEU A 10 -12.93 -9.13 12.84
N LYS A 11 -13.09 -8.69 14.10
CA LYS A 11 -12.91 -9.53 15.28
C LYS A 11 -13.79 -10.80 15.21
N GLY A 12 -13.19 -11.95 15.52
CA GLY A 12 -13.84 -13.26 15.44
C GLY A 12 -14.05 -13.78 14.00
N ARG A 13 -13.62 -13.04 12.98
CA ARG A 13 -13.71 -13.42 11.56
C ARG A 13 -12.34 -13.66 10.92
N VAL A 14 -11.27 -13.21 11.56
CA VAL A 14 -9.89 -13.39 11.12
C VAL A 14 -9.18 -14.39 12.01
N GLY A 15 -8.42 -15.30 11.42
CA GLY A 15 -7.66 -16.32 12.14
C GLY A 15 -6.22 -15.89 12.47
N ARG A 16 -5.70 -14.88 11.77
CA ARG A 16 -4.36 -14.33 12.01
C ARG A 16 -4.30 -12.87 11.62
N VAL A 17 -3.44 -12.13 12.31
CA VAL A 17 -3.12 -10.72 12.03
C VAL A 17 -1.61 -10.61 11.95
N VAL A 18 -1.12 -10.08 10.83
CA VAL A 18 0.30 -9.74 10.64
C VAL A 18 0.39 -8.22 10.57
N THR A 19 1.26 -7.62 11.37
CA THR A 19 1.33 -6.17 11.50
C THR A 19 2.74 -5.68 11.82
N ALA A 20 2.94 -4.35 11.79
CA ALA A 20 4.19 -3.72 12.19
C ALA A 20 4.42 -3.79 13.70
N LEU A 21 5.68 -3.85 14.11
CA LEU A 21 6.10 -3.85 15.52
C LEU A 21 5.50 -2.65 16.29
N GLY A 22 4.92 -2.91 17.44
CA GLY A 22 4.25 -1.96 18.32
C GLY A 22 2.76 -1.74 18.00
N VAL A 23 2.25 -2.20 16.85
CA VAL A 23 0.83 -2.08 16.49
C VAL A 23 -0.03 -3.07 17.26
N GLY A 24 0.53 -4.22 17.64
CA GLY A 24 -0.16 -5.28 18.39
C GLY A 24 -0.80 -4.76 19.66
N ALA A 25 -0.12 -3.90 20.41
CA ALA A 25 -0.66 -3.30 21.64
C ALA A 25 -1.97 -2.52 21.42
N HIS A 26 -2.15 -1.88 20.25
CA HIS A 26 -3.41 -1.22 19.89
C HIS A 26 -4.49 -2.25 19.58
N LEU A 27 -4.14 -3.32 18.88
CA LEU A 27 -5.07 -4.41 18.52
C LEU A 27 -5.56 -5.14 19.76
N GLU A 28 -4.66 -5.49 20.68
CA GLU A 28 -4.99 -6.12 21.97
C GLU A 28 -5.92 -5.23 22.80
N ARG A 29 -5.61 -3.93 22.91
CA ARG A 29 -6.47 -2.95 23.60
C ARG A 29 -7.88 -2.90 22.99
N TRP A 30 -8.03 -3.19 21.70
CA TRP A 30 -9.31 -3.25 21.02
C TRP A 30 -9.93 -4.66 21.04
N GLY A 31 -9.31 -5.59 21.78
CA GLY A 31 -9.82 -6.93 22.03
C GLY A 31 -9.52 -7.95 20.94
N CYS A 32 -8.46 -7.75 20.15
CA CYS A 32 -7.87 -8.81 19.35
C CYS A 32 -7.09 -9.74 20.28
N PRO A 33 -7.28 -11.08 20.22
CA PRO A 33 -6.45 -12.03 20.96
C PRO A 33 -4.98 -11.92 20.58
N SER A 34 -4.08 -11.87 21.57
CA SER A 34 -2.64 -11.72 21.35
C SER A 34 -2.01 -12.89 20.57
N ASP A 35 -2.54 -14.10 20.77
CA ASP A 35 -2.10 -15.32 20.07
C ASP A 35 -2.40 -15.34 18.56
N LEU A 36 -3.26 -14.44 18.10
CA LEU A 36 -3.53 -14.24 16.66
C LEU A 36 -2.61 -13.20 16.02
N ILE A 37 -1.87 -12.40 16.84
CA ILE A 37 -1.10 -11.25 16.36
C ILE A 37 0.36 -11.67 16.16
N THR A 38 0.90 -11.38 14.98
CA THR A 38 2.33 -11.46 14.67
C THR A 38 2.82 -10.07 14.31
N GLU A 39 3.72 -9.52 15.11
CA GLU A 39 4.40 -8.26 14.84
C GLU A 39 5.71 -8.49 14.10
N MET A 40 6.07 -7.60 13.20
CA MET A 40 7.24 -7.72 12.35
C MET A 40 8.07 -6.45 12.31
N GLU A 41 9.39 -6.63 12.30
CA GLU A 41 10.34 -5.58 11.92
C GLU A 41 10.52 -5.54 10.39
N TRP A 42 11.15 -4.47 9.90
CA TRP A 42 11.44 -4.35 8.48
C TRP A 42 12.31 -5.52 7.98
N TRP A 43 11.92 -6.06 6.84
CA TRP A 43 12.53 -7.19 6.17
C TRP A 43 12.33 -8.55 6.85
N GLU A 44 11.58 -8.60 7.94
CA GLU A 44 11.14 -9.87 8.47
C GLU A 44 10.07 -10.51 7.59
N SER A 45 10.04 -11.84 7.58
CA SER A 45 9.09 -12.63 6.83
C SER A 45 8.43 -13.66 7.73
N VAL A 46 7.15 -13.91 7.49
CA VAL A 46 6.36 -14.92 8.18
C VAL A 46 5.52 -15.69 7.18
N SER A 47 5.32 -17.00 7.43
CA SER A 47 4.43 -17.85 6.64
C SER A 47 3.19 -18.20 7.48
N PRO A 48 2.16 -17.34 7.52
CA PRO A 48 0.99 -17.53 8.37
C PRO A 48 0.14 -18.73 7.93
N LEU A 49 0.23 -19.12 6.66
CA LEU A 49 -0.47 -20.25 6.06
C LEU A 49 0.46 -20.97 5.07
N PRO A 50 0.25 -22.27 4.80
CA PRO A 50 1.02 -22.99 3.80
C PRO A 50 0.95 -22.34 2.41
N GLY A 51 2.11 -21.97 1.86
CA GLY A 51 2.24 -21.34 0.54
C GLY A 51 1.85 -19.86 0.51
N VAL A 52 1.80 -19.20 1.68
CA VAL A 52 1.62 -17.76 1.81
C VAL A 52 2.76 -17.21 2.64
N ASP A 53 3.63 -16.44 2.02
CA ASP A 53 4.71 -15.72 2.69
C ASP A 53 4.42 -14.22 2.67
N ILE A 54 4.61 -13.56 3.83
CA ILE A 54 4.43 -12.13 4.01
C ILE A 54 5.76 -11.55 4.49
N THR A 55 6.29 -10.58 3.76
CA THR A 55 7.46 -9.81 4.19
C THR A 55 7.04 -8.37 4.48
N PHE A 56 7.39 -7.87 5.66
CA PHE A 56 7.19 -6.46 6.01
C PHE A 56 8.33 -5.61 5.43
N THR A 57 7.98 -4.59 4.65
CA THR A 57 8.94 -3.74 3.94
C THR A 57 8.98 -2.33 4.53
N PRO A 58 10.14 -1.65 4.54
CA PRO A 58 10.21 -0.26 4.96
C PRO A 58 9.47 0.67 3.99
N SER A 59 9.09 1.84 4.49
CA SER A 59 8.68 3.00 3.69
C SER A 59 9.22 4.28 4.30
N LEU A 60 9.24 5.35 3.54
CA LEU A 60 9.68 6.66 4.00
C LEU A 60 8.49 7.45 4.55
N HIS A 61 8.13 7.18 5.78
CA HIS A 61 6.98 7.77 6.48
C HIS A 61 7.26 7.89 7.97
N PHE A 62 6.23 7.94 8.78
CA PHE A 62 6.29 7.91 10.24
C PHE A 62 5.04 7.23 10.82
N SER A 63 5.07 6.88 12.10
CA SER A 63 3.86 6.51 12.83
C SER A 63 3.42 7.63 13.77
N GLY A 64 2.12 7.98 13.74
CA GLY A 64 1.59 9.08 14.52
C GLY A 64 0.13 8.88 14.92
N ARG A 65 -0.12 8.23 16.07
CA ARG A 65 -1.48 8.04 16.60
C ARG A 65 -1.75 8.90 17.84
N SER A 66 -0.73 9.53 18.36
CA SER A 66 -0.78 10.38 19.57
C SER A 66 0.14 11.58 19.39
N LEU A 67 0.25 12.42 20.43
CA LEU A 67 1.21 13.54 20.44
C LEU A 67 2.67 13.08 20.34
N LYS A 68 2.95 11.83 20.71
CA LYS A 68 4.29 11.25 20.60
C LYS A 68 4.36 10.39 19.34
N ARG A 69 5.17 10.80 18.37
CA ARG A 69 5.38 10.08 17.10
C ARG A 69 6.29 8.86 17.27
N ASN A 70 6.27 7.96 16.28
CA ASN A 70 7.18 6.83 16.12
C ASN A 70 7.17 5.84 17.29
N GLN A 71 5.96 5.56 17.82
CA GLN A 71 5.77 4.56 18.87
C GLN A 71 5.54 3.14 18.31
N THR A 72 5.33 3.03 17.00
CA THR A 72 5.22 1.77 16.25
C THR A 72 6.09 1.87 15.01
N LEU A 73 6.40 0.75 14.38
CA LEU A 73 6.91 0.77 13.00
C LEU A 73 5.79 1.07 12.00
N TRP A 74 6.20 1.37 10.78
CA TRP A 74 5.35 1.61 9.60
C TRP A 74 6.02 1.01 8.37
N GLY A 75 5.27 0.82 7.28
CA GLY A 75 5.83 0.25 6.07
C GLY A 75 4.77 -0.37 5.18
N GLY A 76 5.25 -1.12 4.21
CA GLY A 76 4.46 -1.89 3.27
C GLY A 76 4.55 -3.40 3.49
N PHE A 77 3.92 -4.14 2.60
CA PHE A 77 3.94 -5.60 2.63
C PHE A 77 4.20 -6.18 1.24
N MET A 78 5.08 -7.15 1.18
CA MET A 78 5.18 -8.05 0.04
C MET A 78 4.46 -9.35 0.39
N LEU A 79 3.48 -9.74 -0.41
CA LEU A 79 2.82 -11.04 -0.33
C LEU A 79 3.36 -11.94 -1.44
N ASP A 80 3.80 -13.14 -1.08
CA ASP A 80 4.07 -14.22 -2.04
C ASP A 80 3.09 -15.37 -1.77
N VAL A 81 2.21 -15.62 -2.72
CA VAL A 81 1.21 -16.68 -2.63
C VAL A 81 1.48 -17.68 -3.73
N LYS A 82 2.21 -18.76 -3.40
CA LYS A 82 2.60 -19.83 -4.36
C LYS A 82 3.29 -19.29 -5.62
N GLY A 83 4.15 -18.27 -5.44
CA GLY A 83 4.89 -17.62 -6.53
C GLY A 83 4.19 -16.40 -7.15
N TRP A 84 2.92 -16.15 -6.85
CA TRP A 84 2.28 -14.87 -7.17
C TRP A 84 2.69 -13.81 -6.15
N ARG A 85 3.26 -12.69 -6.63
CA ARG A 85 3.76 -11.61 -5.77
C ARG A 85 2.96 -10.35 -5.91
N GLY A 86 2.42 -9.87 -4.79
CA GLY A 86 1.74 -8.60 -4.66
C GLY A 86 2.46 -7.67 -3.68
N TYR A 87 2.86 -6.49 -4.12
CA TYR A 87 3.48 -5.47 -3.29
C TYR A 87 2.47 -4.38 -2.92
N PHE A 88 2.40 -4.05 -1.64
CA PHE A 88 1.60 -2.97 -1.08
C PHE A 88 2.56 -2.01 -0.38
N SER A 89 2.77 -0.81 -0.95
CA SER A 89 3.82 0.11 -0.48
C SER A 89 3.60 0.62 0.95
N GLY A 90 2.36 0.69 1.39
CA GLY A 90 1.99 1.56 2.51
C GLY A 90 2.13 3.02 2.14
N ASP A 91 1.91 3.92 3.08
CA ASP A 91 2.12 5.35 2.88
C ASP A 91 3.62 5.64 2.93
N GLY A 92 4.11 6.53 2.04
CA GLY A 92 5.53 6.88 2.04
C GLY A 92 5.98 7.65 0.80
N GLY A 93 6.96 8.56 0.99
CA GLY A 93 7.63 9.27 -0.08
C GLY A 93 8.62 8.39 -0.86
N ILE A 94 9.23 8.99 -1.88
CA ILE A 94 10.23 8.31 -2.70
C ILE A 94 11.50 8.04 -1.86
N GLY A 95 12.03 6.83 -1.92
CA GLY A 95 13.18 6.46 -1.12
C GLY A 95 13.89 5.18 -1.59
N PRO A 96 15.01 4.81 -0.93
CA PRO A 96 15.81 3.65 -1.31
C PRO A 96 15.11 2.31 -1.14
N HIS A 97 14.00 2.26 -0.41
CA HIS A 97 13.22 1.05 -0.22
C HIS A 97 12.62 0.51 -1.53
N PHE A 98 12.27 1.35 -2.51
CA PHE A 98 11.75 0.88 -3.80
C PHE A 98 12.77 0.04 -4.58
N PRO A 99 14.03 0.51 -4.85
CA PRO A 99 15.03 -0.36 -5.45
C PRO A 99 15.40 -1.57 -4.61
N ASP A 100 15.36 -1.48 -3.28
CA ASP A 100 15.62 -2.61 -2.40
C ASP A 100 14.53 -3.70 -2.50
N VAL A 101 13.26 -3.29 -2.56
CA VAL A 101 12.12 -4.20 -2.81
C VAL A 101 12.25 -4.84 -4.18
N ALA A 102 12.49 -4.06 -5.24
CA ALA A 102 12.63 -4.58 -6.60
C ALA A 102 13.77 -5.59 -6.73
N LYS A 103 14.91 -5.35 -6.05
CA LYS A 103 16.06 -6.25 -6.01
C LYS A 103 15.77 -7.55 -5.25
N ARG A 104 15.05 -7.48 -4.13
CA ARG A 104 14.73 -8.65 -3.30
C ARG A 104 13.63 -9.50 -3.89
N PHE A 105 12.69 -8.89 -4.57
CA PHE A 105 11.49 -9.56 -5.09
C PHE A 105 11.35 -9.34 -6.62
N PRO A 106 12.08 -10.10 -7.43
CA PRO A 106 11.89 -10.07 -8.87
C PRO A 106 10.52 -10.65 -9.26
N ASN A 107 10.02 -10.22 -10.44
CA ASN A 107 8.76 -10.71 -11.01
C ASN A 107 7.53 -10.43 -10.11
N ILE A 108 7.33 -9.18 -9.72
CA ILE A 108 6.13 -8.73 -9.03
C ILE A 108 4.98 -8.68 -10.03
N GLN A 109 3.87 -9.39 -9.76
CA GLN A 109 2.69 -9.41 -10.63
C GLN A 109 1.80 -8.21 -10.40
N PHE A 110 1.72 -7.72 -9.17
CA PHE A 110 0.85 -6.61 -8.80
C PHE A 110 1.55 -5.69 -7.80
N ALA A 111 1.42 -4.39 -7.98
CA ALA A 111 1.83 -3.40 -6.98
C ALA A 111 0.71 -2.41 -6.72
N ALA A 112 0.35 -2.21 -5.45
CA ALA A 112 -0.46 -1.10 -5.00
C ALA A 112 0.49 -0.03 -4.41
N LEU A 113 0.62 1.10 -5.09
CA LEU A 113 1.50 2.19 -4.68
C LEU A 113 0.67 3.38 -4.19
N GLU A 114 1.09 3.96 -3.09
CA GLU A 114 0.52 5.20 -2.58
C GLU A 114 0.55 6.29 -3.66
N ASP A 115 -0.56 7.01 -3.83
CA ASP A 115 -0.76 7.97 -4.93
C ASP A 115 -1.68 9.11 -4.50
N GLY A 116 -1.66 9.52 -3.30
CA GLY A 116 -2.57 10.60 -2.96
C GLY A 116 -2.16 11.33 -1.71
N GLN A 117 -2.91 12.42 -1.47
CA GLN A 117 -2.66 13.25 -0.31
C GLN A 117 -1.27 13.91 -0.33
N TYR A 118 -0.66 14.04 -1.53
CA TYR A 118 0.60 14.73 -1.71
C TYR A 118 0.46 16.25 -1.57
N ASN A 119 1.50 16.88 -1.06
CA ASN A 119 1.66 18.33 -1.01
C ASN A 119 3.16 18.63 -0.89
N VAL A 120 3.57 19.80 -1.35
CA VAL A 120 4.96 20.26 -1.23
C VAL A 120 5.44 20.34 0.23
N ASP A 121 4.53 20.56 1.17
CA ASP A 121 4.85 20.66 2.60
C ASP A 121 5.18 19.30 3.26
N TRP A 122 4.85 18.19 2.59
CA TRP A 122 5.15 16.83 3.06
C TRP A 122 5.54 15.87 1.93
N ALA A 123 6.23 16.39 0.92
CA ALA A 123 6.76 15.61 -0.19
C ALA A 123 7.73 14.48 0.24
N ASP A 124 8.36 14.62 1.41
CA ASP A 124 9.23 13.58 1.97
C ASP A 124 8.49 12.32 2.43
N ILE A 125 7.19 12.40 2.67
CA ILE A 125 6.39 11.32 3.26
C ILE A 125 5.20 10.85 2.42
N HIS A 126 4.99 11.46 1.25
CA HIS A 126 4.02 11.05 0.24
C HIS A 126 4.61 11.19 -1.15
N LEU A 127 4.29 10.25 -2.04
CA LEU A 127 4.77 10.32 -3.43
C LEU A 127 4.14 11.51 -4.15
N MET A 128 5.00 12.41 -4.62
CA MET A 128 4.60 13.40 -5.60
C MET A 128 4.31 12.72 -6.96
N PRO A 129 3.55 13.33 -7.87
CA PRO A 129 3.20 12.70 -9.14
C PRO A 129 4.39 12.09 -9.92
N ASP A 130 5.47 12.86 -10.12
CA ASP A 130 6.68 12.38 -10.81
C ASP A 130 7.37 11.24 -10.03
N ASP A 131 7.38 11.30 -8.69
CA ASP A 131 7.93 10.27 -7.81
C ASP A 131 7.13 8.97 -7.92
N TRP A 132 5.80 9.05 -8.06
CA TRP A 132 4.95 7.88 -8.28
C TRP A 132 5.35 7.13 -9.57
N GLY A 133 5.53 7.87 -10.67
CA GLY A 133 5.99 7.30 -11.93
C GLY A 133 7.37 6.65 -11.81
N GLN A 134 8.29 7.27 -11.07
CA GLN A 134 9.62 6.72 -10.80
C GLN A 134 9.54 5.45 -9.94
N ALA A 135 8.73 5.43 -8.89
CA ALA A 135 8.53 4.28 -8.02
C ALA A 135 7.93 3.10 -8.80
N ALA A 136 6.89 3.34 -9.59
CA ALA A 136 6.23 2.32 -10.42
C ALA A 136 7.20 1.70 -11.43
N ARG A 137 8.01 2.53 -12.12
CA ARG A 137 9.05 2.08 -13.04
C ARG A 137 10.14 1.28 -12.32
N THR A 138 10.47 1.62 -11.09
CA THR A 138 11.49 0.93 -10.29
C THR A 138 11.01 -0.45 -9.84
N ILE A 139 9.78 -0.54 -9.36
CA ILE A 139 9.14 -1.80 -8.91
C ILE A 139 8.92 -2.76 -10.07
N LYS A 140 8.63 -2.28 -11.26
CA LYS A 140 8.43 -3.09 -12.48
C LYS A 140 7.40 -4.22 -12.29
N ALA A 141 6.31 -3.95 -11.58
CA ALA A 141 5.22 -4.90 -11.48
C ALA A 141 4.54 -5.10 -12.84
N ALA A 142 3.99 -6.29 -13.08
CA ALA A 142 3.22 -6.54 -14.30
C ALA A 142 1.98 -5.62 -14.39
N TYR A 143 1.39 -5.27 -13.24
CA TYR A 143 0.32 -4.28 -13.12
C TYR A 143 0.53 -3.42 -11.88
N THR A 144 0.26 -2.12 -11.99
CA THR A 144 0.37 -1.17 -10.87
C THR A 144 -0.95 -0.46 -10.64
N MET A 145 -1.39 -0.42 -9.39
CA MET A 145 -2.60 0.25 -8.96
C MET A 145 -2.23 1.46 -8.09
N PRO A 146 -2.66 2.67 -8.44
CA PRO A 146 -2.58 3.81 -7.52
C PRO A 146 -3.59 3.63 -6.37
N CYS A 147 -3.17 3.86 -5.15
CA CYS A 147 -4.00 3.75 -3.95
C CYS A 147 -3.80 4.94 -3.02
N HIS A 148 -4.53 5.02 -1.89
CA HIS A 148 -4.53 6.13 -0.95
C HIS A 148 -5.15 7.43 -1.51
N ASN A 149 -6.01 7.32 -2.52
CA ASN A 149 -6.67 8.42 -3.21
C ASN A 149 -8.21 8.33 -3.16
N ALA A 150 -8.89 9.32 -3.71
CA ALA A 150 -10.31 9.37 -4.05
C ALA A 150 -11.33 9.20 -2.92
N LYS A 151 -10.96 8.90 -1.67
CA LYS A 151 -11.90 8.68 -0.56
C LYS A 151 -12.06 9.90 0.36
N TYR A 152 -10.98 10.57 0.65
CA TYR A 152 -10.93 11.73 1.52
C TYR A 152 -10.20 12.87 0.81
N ASP A 153 -10.60 14.07 1.11
CA ASP A 153 -9.95 15.31 0.68
C ASP A 153 -9.12 15.82 1.87
N LEU A 154 -7.92 15.29 2.03
CA LEU A 154 -6.99 15.66 3.11
C LEU A 154 -5.95 16.69 2.65
N SER A 155 -5.65 16.69 1.36
CA SER A 155 -4.73 17.63 0.72
C SER A 155 -5.51 18.68 -0.06
N VAL A 156 -4.82 19.66 -0.61
CA VAL A 156 -5.42 20.79 -1.34
C VAL A 156 -5.73 20.48 -2.82
N HIS A 157 -5.39 19.29 -3.31
CA HIS A 157 -5.74 18.85 -4.67
C HIS A 157 -7.16 18.28 -4.72
N ARG A 158 -7.78 18.28 -5.89
CA ARG A 158 -9.07 17.60 -6.13
C ARG A 158 -8.90 16.10 -5.98
N TRP A 159 -9.97 15.39 -5.63
CA TRP A 159 -9.94 13.93 -5.44
C TRP A 159 -9.53 13.14 -6.69
N ILE A 160 -9.72 13.71 -7.90
CA ILE A 160 -9.33 13.08 -9.17
C ILE A 160 -7.90 13.40 -9.60
N ASP A 161 -7.26 14.42 -9.01
CA ASP A 161 -5.93 14.85 -9.47
C ASP A 161 -4.87 13.75 -9.30
N PRO A 162 -4.81 12.99 -8.18
CA PRO A 162 -3.90 11.85 -8.07
C PRO A 162 -4.13 10.79 -9.16
N LEU A 163 -5.39 10.43 -9.40
CA LEU A 163 -5.73 9.44 -10.44
C LEU A 163 -5.33 9.91 -11.84
N ASN A 164 -5.52 11.19 -12.16
CA ASN A 164 -5.09 11.76 -13.43
C ASN A 164 -3.56 11.76 -13.55
N ALA A 165 -2.86 12.16 -12.50
CA ALA A 165 -1.41 12.18 -12.45
C ALA A 165 -0.83 10.77 -12.62
N ALA A 166 -1.33 9.77 -11.88
CA ALA A 166 -0.91 8.38 -12.05
C ALA A 166 -1.15 7.86 -13.48
N PHE A 167 -2.29 8.22 -14.08
CA PHE A 167 -2.60 7.84 -15.46
C PHE A 167 -1.62 8.43 -16.47
N ASP A 168 -1.25 9.70 -16.31
CA ASP A 168 -0.31 10.38 -17.18
C ASP A 168 1.14 9.90 -16.97
N GLU A 169 1.55 9.72 -15.70
CA GLU A 169 2.87 9.17 -15.36
C GLU A 169 3.03 7.72 -15.80
N ALA A 170 1.97 6.91 -15.72
CA ALA A 170 2.02 5.54 -16.22
C ALA A 170 2.31 5.47 -17.72
N LYS A 171 1.67 6.34 -18.52
CA LYS A 171 1.95 6.46 -19.97
C LYS A 171 3.38 6.89 -20.25
N LYS A 172 3.87 7.88 -19.49
CA LYS A 172 5.23 8.42 -19.63
C LYS A 172 6.30 7.38 -19.30
N ASN A 173 6.02 6.47 -18.36
CA ASN A 173 6.96 5.49 -17.84
C ASN A 173 6.72 4.05 -18.34
N ASP A 174 5.79 3.84 -19.29
CA ASP A 174 5.40 2.53 -19.81
C ASP A 174 4.95 1.54 -18.70
N VAL A 175 4.14 2.05 -17.75
CA VAL A 175 3.59 1.30 -16.63
C VAL A 175 2.17 0.85 -16.98
N ARG A 176 1.88 -0.44 -16.80
CA ARG A 176 0.52 -0.97 -16.98
C ARG A 176 -0.31 -0.73 -15.73
N LEU A 177 -1.35 0.08 -15.86
CA LEU A 177 -2.24 0.42 -14.76
C LEU A 177 -3.35 -0.61 -14.55
N VAL A 178 -3.84 -0.63 -13.30
CA VAL A 178 -5.15 -1.20 -12.94
C VAL A 178 -5.91 -0.14 -12.14
N LEU A 179 -7.06 0.28 -12.64
CA LEU A 179 -7.85 1.40 -12.12
C LEU A 179 -9.28 0.93 -11.77
N PRO A 180 -9.45 0.08 -10.75
CA PRO A 180 -10.77 -0.37 -10.35
C PRO A 180 -11.57 0.77 -9.72
N ARG A 181 -12.89 0.72 -9.86
CA ARG A 181 -13.78 1.55 -9.04
C ARG A 181 -13.66 1.13 -7.58
N ILE A 182 -13.89 2.05 -6.66
CA ILE A 182 -13.87 1.73 -5.23
C ILE A 182 -14.94 0.66 -4.94
N GLY A 183 -14.49 -0.47 -4.40
CA GLY A 183 -15.33 -1.64 -4.14
C GLY A 183 -15.47 -2.62 -5.32
N GLU A 184 -14.89 -2.33 -6.46
CA GLU A 184 -14.87 -3.25 -7.60
C GLU A 184 -13.99 -4.47 -7.29
N ARG A 185 -14.47 -5.64 -7.68
CA ARG A 185 -13.75 -6.90 -7.48
C ARG A 185 -12.82 -7.17 -8.66
N LEU A 186 -11.54 -7.33 -8.38
CA LEU A 186 -10.53 -7.75 -9.34
C LEU A 186 -10.22 -9.25 -9.21
N ALA A 187 -10.05 -9.91 -10.34
CA ALA A 187 -9.51 -11.27 -10.39
C ALA A 187 -7.99 -11.17 -10.57
N LEU A 188 -7.21 -11.58 -9.56
CA LEU A 188 -5.74 -11.51 -9.61
C LEU A 188 -5.12 -12.35 -10.73
N ALA A 189 -5.86 -13.34 -11.27
CA ALA A 189 -5.42 -14.14 -12.41
C ALA A 189 -5.50 -13.38 -13.75
N ASP A 190 -6.36 -12.37 -13.84
CA ASP A 190 -6.51 -11.52 -15.03
C ASP A 190 -6.92 -10.11 -14.60
N LEU A 191 -5.99 -9.20 -14.71
CA LEU A 191 -6.15 -7.78 -14.37
C LEU A 191 -6.34 -6.90 -15.62
N SER A 192 -6.40 -7.50 -16.81
CA SER A 192 -6.64 -6.78 -18.06
C SER A 192 -8.04 -6.15 -18.11
N GLY A 193 -8.19 -5.09 -18.89
CA GLY A 193 -9.47 -4.42 -19.07
C GLY A 193 -9.84 -3.40 -17.97
N HIS A 194 -8.94 -3.15 -17.03
CA HIS A 194 -9.14 -2.17 -15.94
C HIS A 194 -8.18 -0.97 -16.07
N GLU A 195 -7.64 -0.70 -17.26
CA GLU A 195 -6.66 0.37 -17.49
C GLU A 195 -7.31 1.73 -17.78
N GLY A 196 -8.63 1.77 -17.97
CA GLY A 196 -9.38 2.96 -18.38
C GLY A 196 -9.83 3.85 -17.24
N LYS A 197 -9.89 5.17 -17.48
CA LYS A 197 -10.48 6.13 -16.55
C LYS A 197 -11.98 5.85 -16.35
N TRP A 198 -12.43 5.79 -15.12
CA TRP A 198 -13.86 5.64 -14.76
C TRP A 198 -14.44 6.90 -14.10
N TRP A 199 -13.61 7.88 -13.79
CA TRP A 199 -14.00 9.15 -13.18
C TRP A 199 -14.24 10.23 -14.24
N PRO A 200 -15.09 11.25 -13.95
CA PRO A 200 -15.35 12.35 -14.88
C PRO A 200 -14.11 13.26 -15.02
N GLU A 201 -13.96 13.87 -16.19
CA GLU A 201 -12.86 14.83 -16.41
C GLU A 201 -12.99 16.11 -15.58
N ASN A 202 -14.23 16.54 -15.35
CA ASN A 202 -14.58 17.72 -14.55
C ASN A 202 -15.69 17.35 -13.56
N PRO A 203 -15.36 16.94 -12.33
CA PRO A 203 -16.31 16.62 -11.27
C PRO A 203 -16.92 17.85 -10.64
#